data_e69d3e1d3e2d2cdaf371697fb9f5b7a0
#
_entry.id   e69d3e1d3e2d2cdaf371697fb9f5b7a0
#
_cell.length_a   1.000
_cell.length_b   1.000
_cell.length_c   1.000
_cell.angle_alpha   90.00
_cell.angle_beta   90.00
_cell.angle_gamma   90.00
#
_symmetry.space_group_name_H-M   'P 1'
#
loop_
_entity.id
_entity.type
_entity.pdbx_description
1 polymer ?
#
loop_
_entity_poly.entity_id
_entity_poly.type
_entity_poly.pdbx_seq_one_letter_code
_entity_poly.pdbx_strand_id
1 'polypeptide(L)'
;FGRVLSAKELPFAIKDGKLVETKHTPPVHWIYPLIFSDMSIGALSTRAWEAVALAVGYLNEKCGLPVRMSSGEGGMPVKLLESDYLKYFIIQIASGHFGWNRIIKAMPHMKTDPAGILIKIGQGAKPGDGGLLPEAKVAEHVQAIRGVPKATLASPPNHQGLYSIEESVQKMH
;
A
#
# COMPACT_ATOMS: atom_id res chain seq x y z
N PHE A 1 -5.90 6.19 -11.99
CA PHE A 1 -4.57 6.58 -11.59
C PHE A 1 -4.25 7.89 -12.20
N GLY A 2 -3.59 8.61 -11.47
CA GLY A 2 -3.25 9.96 -11.40
C GLY A 2 -3.05 10.68 -12.69
N ARG A 3 -3.53 11.87 -12.69
CA ARG A 3 -3.08 12.95 -13.56
C ARG A 3 -1.55 12.94 -13.58
N VAL A 4 -0.96 12.89 -14.76
CA VAL A 4 0.48 13.07 -14.92
C VAL A 4 0.82 14.47 -14.43
N LEU A 5 1.55 14.57 -13.34
CA LEU A 5 2.00 15.83 -12.80
C LEU A 5 3.07 16.41 -13.73
N SER A 6 2.92 17.65 -14.11
CA SER A 6 4.01 18.37 -14.80
C SER A 6 5.18 18.61 -13.83
N ALA A 7 6.38 18.84 -14.34
CA ALA A 7 7.54 19.17 -13.50
C ALA A 7 7.30 20.37 -12.56
N LYS A 8 6.34 21.24 -12.87
CA LYS A 8 5.94 22.38 -12.05
C LYS A 8 5.02 22.01 -10.89
N GLU A 9 4.40 20.81 -10.96
CA GLU A 9 3.45 20.31 -9.97
C GLU A 9 4.07 19.25 -9.05
N LEU A 10 5.33 18.92 -9.23
CA LEU A 10 6.04 18.02 -8.33
C LEU A 10 6.22 18.67 -6.95
N PRO A 11 6.09 17.88 -5.86
CA PRO A 11 6.26 18.39 -4.49
C PRO A 11 7.69 18.83 -4.20
N PHE A 12 8.64 18.44 -5.04
CA PHE A 12 10.05 18.79 -4.94
C PHE A 12 10.59 19.27 -6.28
N ALA A 13 11.51 20.21 -6.23
CA ALA A 13 12.27 20.68 -7.39
C ALA A 13 13.75 20.77 -7.05
N ILE A 14 14.62 20.64 -8.06
CA ILE A 14 16.06 20.91 -7.91
C ILE A 14 16.28 22.36 -8.24
N LYS A 15 16.76 23.14 -7.27
CA LYS A 15 17.21 24.52 -7.43
C LYS A 15 18.66 24.62 -6.96
N ASP A 16 19.53 25.11 -7.83
CA ASP A 16 20.97 25.29 -7.54
C ASP A 16 21.63 24.01 -6.98
N GLY A 17 21.27 22.86 -7.57
CA GLY A 17 21.77 21.54 -7.13
C GLY A 17 21.24 21.04 -5.80
N LYS A 18 20.26 21.72 -5.18
CA LYS A 18 19.62 21.32 -3.93
C LYS A 18 18.16 20.94 -4.16
N LEU A 19 17.72 19.89 -3.47
CA LEU A 19 16.32 19.52 -3.45
C LEU A 19 15.56 20.55 -2.59
N VAL A 20 14.56 21.21 -3.18
CA VAL A 20 13.69 22.17 -2.50
C VAL A 20 12.24 21.73 -2.61
N GLU A 21 11.49 21.94 -1.54
CA GLU A 21 10.06 21.65 -1.49
C GLU A 21 9.29 22.69 -2.34
N THR A 22 8.30 22.23 -3.10
CA THR A 22 7.41 23.10 -3.86
C THR A 22 6.07 23.24 -3.11
N LYS A 23 5.36 24.35 -3.33
CA LYS A 23 4.09 24.65 -2.64
C LYS A 23 2.87 23.81 -3.09
N HIS A 24 3.06 22.80 -3.96
CA HIS A 24 1.94 22.17 -4.66
C HIS A 24 1.39 20.91 -4.00
N THR A 25 2.07 20.35 -3.00
CA THR A 25 1.53 19.22 -2.23
C THR A 25 1.57 19.59 -0.76
N PRO A 26 0.44 19.60 -0.06
CA PRO A 26 0.49 19.82 1.37
C PRO A 26 1.33 18.72 2.00
N PRO A 27 2.29 19.06 2.88
CA PRO A 27 3.07 18.07 3.58
C PRO A 27 2.13 17.13 4.34
N VAL A 28 2.39 15.84 4.25
CA VAL A 28 1.71 14.89 5.15
C VAL A 28 2.23 15.17 6.55
N HIS A 29 1.47 15.94 7.33
CA HIS A 29 1.84 16.22 8.71
C HIS A 29 1.66 14.94 9.55
N TRP A 30 2.77 14.31 9.84
CA TRP A 30 2.85 13.17 10.74
C TRP A 30 3.31 13.68 12.09
N ILE A 31 2.39 13.91 13.00
CA ILE A 31 2.72 14.34 14.37
C ILE A 31 3.41 13.21 15.13
N TYR A 32 3.03 11.95 14.84
CA TYR A 32 3.68 10.75 15.36
C TYR A 32 4.12 9.87 14.20
N PRO A 33 5.41 9.51 14.11
CA PRO A 33 5.91 8.62 13.04
C PRO A 33 5.58 7.15 13.36
N LEU A 34 4.33 6.86 13.75
CA LEU A 34 3.91 5.52 14.08
C LEU A 34 3.10 4.94 12.93
N ILE A 35 3.68 3.94 12.28
CA ILE A 35 3.05 3.15 11.24
C ILE A 35 3.07 1.70 11.66
N PHE A 36 1.90 1.04 11.64
CA PHE A 36 1.87 -0.41 11.63
C PHE A 36 2.39 -0.91 10.30
N SER A 37 3.47 -1.68 10.37
CA SER A 37 4.23 -2.10 9.18
C SER A 37 3.46 -3.04 8.25
N ASP A 38 4.08 -3.36 7.14
CA ASP A 38 3.56 -4.13 6.02
C ASP A 38 3.31 -5.61 6.38
N MET A 39 2.20 -5.90 7.01
CA MET A 39 1.77 -7.25 7.36
C MET A 39 0.52 -7.60 6.55
N SER A 40 0.68 -8.47 5.55
CA SER A 40 -0.43 -8.86 4.67
C SER A 40 -1.40 -9.83 5.35
N ILE A 41 -2.66 -9.80 4.91
CA ILE A 41 -3.62 -10.86 5.18
C ILE A 41 -3.11 -12.15 4.51
N GLY A 42 -2.96 -13.19 5.31
CA GLY A 42 -2.30 -14.43 4.94
C GLY A 42 -0.94 -14.60 5.62
N ALA A 43 -0.15 -13.54 5.81
CA ALA A 43 0.95 -13.52 6.76
C ALA A 43 0.42 -13.46 8.20
N LEU A 44 -0.50 -12.52 8.45
CA LEU A 44 -1.37 -12.53 9.64
C LEU A 44 -2.69 -13.25 9.36
N SER A 45 -3.33 -13.77 10.42
CA SER A 45 -4.74 -14.16 10.31
C SER A 45 -5.60 -12.92 10.03
N THR A 46 -6.74 -13.12 9.37
CA THR A 46 -7.67 -12.01 9.08
C THR A 46 -8.11 -11.31 10.36
N ARG A 47 -8.39 -12.08 11.43
CA ARG A 47 -8.80 -11.52 12.73
C ARG A 47 -7.73 -10.64 13.36
N ALA A 48 -6.47 -11.07 13.31
CA ALA A 48 -5.35 -10.28 13.83
C ALA A 48 -5.16 -8.99 13.00
N TRP A 49 -5.26 -9.10 11.68
CA TRP A 49 -5.15 -7.95 10.79
C TRP A 49 -6.29 -6.94 11.02
N GLU A 50 -7.54 -7.42 11.11
CA GLU A 50 -8.71 -6.59 11.39
C GLU A 50 -8.64 -5.94 12.78
N ALA A 51 -8.14 -6.64 13.79
CA ALA A 51 -7.95 -6.07 15.12
C ALA A 51 -6.99 -4.87 15.09
N VAL A 52 -5.88 -4.98 14.36
CA VAL A 52 -4.95 -3.85 14.19
C VAL A 52 -5.63 -2.72 13.40
N ALA A 53 -6.36 -3.04 12.35
CA ALA A 53 -7.10 -2.06 11.56
C ALA A 53 -8.11 -1.27 12.39
N LEU A 54 -8.87 -1.96 13.25
CA LEU A 54 -9.82 -1.32 14.18
C LEU A 54 -9.09 -0.47 15.23
N ALA A 55 -7.96 -0.95 15.75
CA ALA A 55 -7.14 -0.17 16.68
C ALA A 55 -6.63 1.12 16.06
N VAL A 56 -6.18 1.08 14.79
CA VAL A 56 -5.78 2.28 14.04
C VAL A 56 -6.93 3.27 13.92
N GLY A 57 -8.11 2.81 13.56
CA GLY A 57 -9.31 3.65 13.52
C GLY A 57 -9.62 4.27 14.88
N TYR A 58 -9.64 3.47 15.94
CA TYR A 58 -9.90 3.94 17.31
C TYR A 58 -8.88 4.98 17.78
N LEU A 59 -7.59 4.73 17.58
CA LEU A 59 -6.51 5.65 17.96
C LEU A 59 -6.66 7.01 17.27
N ASN A 60 -6.99 7.01 15.99
CA ASN A 60 -7.19 8.25 15.26
C ASN A 60 -8.46 8.99 15.71
N GLU A 61 -9.60 8.30 15.83
CA GLU A 61 -10.90 8.95 16.03
C GLU A 61 -11.21 9.26 17.50
N LYS A 62 -10.77 8.39 18.41
CA LYS A 62 -11.10 8.52 19.84
C LYS A 62 -9.94 9.06 20.67
N CYS A 63 -8.71 8.80 20.29
CA CYS A 63 -7.52 9.25 21.03
C CYS A 63 -6.82 10.44 20.38
N GLY A 64 -7.21 10.82 19.15
CA GLY A 64 -6.55 11.89 18.42
C GLY A 64 -5.09 11.59 18.04
N LEU A 65 -4.71 10.31 18.02
CA LEU A 65 -3.36 9.88 17.69
C LEU A 65 -3.26 9.55 16.20
N PRO A 66 -2.47 10.27 15.39
CA PRO A 66 -2.38 10.09 13.95
C PRO A 66 -1.52 8.88 13.59
N VAL A 67 -2.05 7.70 13.81
CA VAL A 67 -1.43 6.41 13.47
C VAL A 67 -1.86 5.99 12.07
N ARG A 68 -0.97 5.33 11.34
CA ARG A 68 -1.26 4.75 10.02
C ARG A 68 -0.96 3.26 10.01
N MET A 69 -1.55 2.55 9.06
CA MET A 69 -1.30 1.13 8.83
C MET A 69 -1.09 0.87 7.35
N SER A 70 -0.06 0.11 7.00
CA SER A 70 0.08 -0.42 5.65
C SER A 70 -0.78 -1.68 5.48
N SER A 71 -1.40 -1.80 4.30
CA SER A 71 -2.20 -2.99 3.96
C SER A 71 -1.36 -4.27 3.87
N GLY A 72 -0.07 -4.13 3.61
CA GLY A 72 0.75 -5.23 3.14
C GLY A 72 0.45 -5.63 1.69
N GLU A 73 1.22 -6.56 1.15
CA GLU A 73 1.23 -6.93 -0.30
C GLU A 73 0.03 -7.77 -0.78
N GLY A 74 -0.89 -8.09 0.09
CA GLY A 74 -2.01 -9.00 -0.21
C GLY A 74 -3.34 -8.32 -0.57
N GLY A 75 -3.37 -6.99 -0.66
CA GLY A 75 -4.61 -6.23 -0.80
C GLY A 75 -5.35 -6.04 0.52
N MET A 76 -6.57 -5.54 0.45
CA MET A 76 -7.42 -5.20 1.60
C MET A 76 -8.83 -5.76 1.43
N PRO A 77 -9.56 -5.98 2.53
CA PRO A 77 -10.99 -6.27 2.47
C PRO A 77 -11.77 -5.13 1.81
N VAL A 78 -12.70 -5.47 0.91
CA VAL A 78 -13.52 -4.48 0.18
C VAL A 78 -14.26 -3.54 1.14
N LYS A 79 -14.77 -4.07 2.25
CA LYS A 79 -15.45 -3.28 3.29
C LYS A 79 -14.59 -2.12 3.82
N LEU A 80 -13.27 -2.28 3.89
CA LEU A 80 -12.36 -1.21 4.30
C LEU A 80 -12.04 -0.25 3.17
N LEU A 81 -11.91 -0.75 1.93
CA LEU A 81 -11.74 0.09 0.75
C LEU A 81 -12.92 1.07 0.57
N GLU A 82 -14.13 0.64 0.89
CA GLU A 82 -15.36 1.43 0.78
C GLU A 82 -15.74 2.18 2.09
N SER A 83 -14.86 2.18 3.08
CA SER A 83 -15.12 2.82 4.38
C SER A 83 -14.42 4.17 4.54
N ASP A 84 -14.94 4.98 5.48
CA ASP A 84 -14.30 6.23 5.90
C ASP A 84 -12.94 6.02 6.60
N TYR A 85 -12.64 4.78 7.01
CA TYR A 85 -11.37 4.41 7.63
C TYR A 85 -10.23 4.33 6.63
N LEU A 86 -10.52 4.24 5.31
CA LEU A 86 -9.48 4.14 4.27
C LEU A 86 -8.43 5.25 4.37
N LYS A 87 -8.82 6.44 4.79
CA LYS A 87 -7.93 7.60 5.04
C LYS A 87 -6.80 7.33 6.05
N TYR A 88 -6.87 6.25 6.82
CA TYR A 88 -5.81 5.85 7.76
C TYR A 88 -4.89 4.77 7.22
N PHE A 89 -5.17 4.26 6.03
CA PHE A 89 -4.42 3.15 5.43
C PHE A 89 -3.53 3.59 4.29
N ILE A 90 -2.35 2.98 4.25
CA ILE A 90 -1.44 3.06 3.12
C ILE A 90 -1.62 1.78 2.31
N ILE A 91 -2.05 1.90 1.06
CA ILE A 91 -2.23 0.75 0.17
C ILE A 91 -0.86 0.33 -0.38
N GLN A 92 -0.45 -0.90 -0.12
CA GLN A 92 0.80 -1.42 -0.64
C GLN A 92 0.60 -2.14 -1.97
N ILE A 93 1.46 -1.83 -2.93
CA ILE A 93 1.58 -2.51 -4.20
C ILE A 93 2.94 -3.19 -4.23
N ALA A 94 2.94 -4.52 -4.31
CA ALA A 94 4.15 -5.30 -4.45
C ALA A 94 4.24 -5.92 -5.87
N SER A 95 5.36 -6.53 -6.18
CA SER A 95 5.64 -7.11 -7.49
C SER A 95 4.65 -8.18 -7.95
N GLY A 96 4.00 -8.89 -7.03
CA GLY A 96 2.96 -9.87 -7.34
C GLY A 96 1.60 -9.28 -7.71
N HIS A 97 1.37 -7.97 -7.47
CA HIS A 97 0.12 -7.25 -7.73
C HIS A 97 -1.14 -7.94 -7.16
N PHE A 98 -0.98 -8.74 -6.11
CA PHE A 98 -2.09 -9.45 -5.47
C PHE A 98 -3.13 -8.47 -4.91
N GLY A 99 -4.41 -8.74 -5.21
CA GLY A 99 -5.52 -7.90 -4.79
C GLY A 99 -5.68 -6.60 -5.58
N TRP A 100 -4.74 -6.26 -6.48
CA TRP A 100 -4.74 -4.99 -7.20
C TRP A 100 -5.99 -4.76 -8.04
N ASN A 101 -6.45 -5.76 -8.79
CA ASN A 101 -7.67 -5.66 -9.59
C ASN A 101 -8.92 -5.38 -8.74
N ARG A 102 -8.93 -5.80 -7.48
CA ARG A 102 -10.03 -5.50 -6.55
C ARG A 102 -9.98 -4.08 -6.06
N ILE A 103 -8.78 -3.56 -5.80
CA ILE A 103 -8.56 -2.16 -5.43
C ILE A 103 -9.05 -1.27 -6.57
N ILE A 104 -8.64 -1.55 -7.82
CA ILE A 104 -9.11 -0.79 -9.00
C ILE A 104 -10.65 -0.82 -9.12
N LYS A 105 -11.27 -1.98 -8.94
CA LYS A 105 -12.74 -2.10 -8.99
C LYS A 105 -13.44 -1.37 -7.84
N ALA A 106 -12.81 -1.25 -6.68
CA ALA A 106 -13.36 -0.53 -5.55
C ALA A 106 -13.18 0.99 -5.66
N MET A 107 -12.22 1.48 -6.44
CA MET A 107 -11.92 2.92 -6.56
C MET A 107 -13.14 3.81 -6.80
N PRO A 108 -14.09 3.48 -7.71
CA PRO A 108 -15.28 4.31 -7.90
C PRO A 108 -16.21 4.36 -6.69
N HIS A 109 -16.06 3.44 -5.74
CA HIS A 109 -16.90 3.31 -4.54
C HIS A 109 -16.18 3.73 -3.26
N MET A 110 -14.93 4.15 -3.36
CA MET A 110 -14.17 4.66 -2.22
C MET A 110 -14.78 5.97 -1.73
N LYS A 111 -15.07 6.05 -0.44
CA LYS A 111 -15.60 7.27 0.19
C LYS A 111 -14.52 8.31 0.48
N THR A 112 -13.30 7.85 0.67
CA THR A 112 -12.14 8.69 0.97
C THR A 112 -10.93 8.18 0.21
N ASP A 113 -9.95 9.04 0.00
CA ASP A 113 -8.64 8.60 -0.48
C ASP A 113 -7.87 7.85 0.62
N PRO A 114 -7.01 6.87 0.25
CA PRO A 114 -6.09 6.27 1.20
C PRO A 114 -5.08 7.31 1.70
N ALA A 115 -4.47 7.05 2.86
CA ALA A 115 -3.39 7.90 3.40
C ALA A 115 -2.18 7.99 2.46
N GLY A 116 -2.02 7.01 1.60
CA GLY A 116 -0.97 6.98 0.61
C GLY A 116 -0.91 5.65 -0.13
N ILE A 117 -0.02 5.57 -1.10
CA ILE A 117 0.33 4.36 -1.83
C ILE A 117 1.81 4.06 -1.58
N LEU A 118 2.11 2.81 -1.24
CA LEU A 118 3.47 2.33 -1.02
C LEU A 118 3.82 1.32 -2.11
N ILE A 119 4.84 1.62 -2.88
CA ILE A 119 5.38 0.70 -3.88
C ILE A 119 6.52 -0.08 -3.24
N LYS A 120 6.30 -1.38 -3.01
CA LYS A 120 7.30 -2.26 -2.43
C LYS A 120 8.24 -2.79 -3.50
N ILE A 121 9.47 -2.36 -3.48
CA ILE A 121 10.51 -2.78 -4.43
C ILE A 121 11.20 -4.07 -3.97
N GLY A 122 11.28 -4.29 -2.66
CA GLY A 122 11.93 -5.45 -2.08
C GLY A 122 11.67 -5.57 -0.59
N GLN A 123 12.37 -6.47 0.07
CA GLN A 123 12.30 -6.62 1.53
C GLN A 123 13.68 -6.87 2.13
N GLY A 124 13.94 -6.28 3.30
CA GLY A 124 15.27 -6.33 3.93
C GLY A 124 15.67 -7.72 4.41
N ALA A 125 14.72 -8.54 4.87
CA ALA A 125 14.99 -9.88 5.40
C ALA A 125 15.52 -10.87 4.34
N LYS A 126 15.16 -10.68 3.07
CA LYS A 126 15.62 -11.48 1.93
C LYS A 126 15.70 -10.62 0.68
N PRO A 127 16.77 -9.85 0.55
CA PRO A 127 16.99 -8.98 -0.60
C PRO A 127 17.03 -9.80 -1.90
N GLY A 128 16.38 -9.29 -2.95
CA GLY A 128 16.32 -9.94 -4.25
C GLY A 128 15.30 -11.07 -4.39
N ASP A 129 14.66 -11.50 -3.30
CA ASP A 129 13.57 -12.47 -3.33
C ASP A 129 12.22 -11.76 -3.20
N GLY A 130 11.20 -12.28 -3.89
CA GLY A 130 9.81 -11.87 -3.70
C GLY A 130 9.18 -12.50 -2.46
N GLY A 131 7.96 -12.08 -2.13
CA GLY A 131 7.15 -12.69 -1.08
C GLY A 131 6.73 -14.11 -1.44
N LEU A 132 6.65 -14.99 -0.44
CA LEU A 132 6.16 -16.36 -0.58
C LEU A 132 5.04 -16.62 0.44
N LEU A 133 3.88 -17.05 -0.05
CA LEU A 133 2.78 -17.53 0.77
C LEU A 133 2.47 -18.97 0.41
N PRO A 134 2.77 -19.95 1.30
CA PRO A 134 2.48 -21.36 1.05
C PRO A 134 0.97 -21.61 0.88
N GLU A 135 0.60 -22.58 0.05
CA GLU A 135 -0.79 -22.96 -0.24
C GLU A 135 -1.61 -23.21 1.03
N ALA A 136 -1.02 -23.83 2.05
CA ALA A 136 -1.67 -24.10 3.33
C ALA A 136 -2.20 -22.84 4.03
N LYS A 137 -1.64 -21.67 3.73
CA LYS A 137 -2.08 -20.36 4.25
C LYS A 137 -3.07 -19.64 3.33
N VAL A 138 -3.33 -20.17 2.14
CA VAL A 138 -4.23 -19.57 1.14
C VAL A 138 -5.65 -20.09 1.36
N ALA A 139 -6.26 -19.70 2.48
CA ALA A 139 -7.67 -20.00 2.77
C ALA A 139 -8.61 -19.21 1.84
N GLU A 140 -9.90 -19.57 1.79
CA GLU A 140 -10.89 -18.95 0.90
C GLU A 140 -10.95 -17.42 1.01
N HIS A 141 -10.91 -16.88 2.22
CA HIS A 141 -10.91 -15.44 2.42
C HIS A 141 -9.63 -14.75 1.89
N VAL A 142 -8.48 -15.43 1.94
CA VAL A 142 -7.23 -14.95 1.36
C VAL A 142 -7.31 -14.97 -0.17
N GLN A 143 -7.84 -16.05 -0.75
CA GLN A 143 -8.12 -16.15 -2.18
C GLN A 143 -9.03 -15.01 -2.63
N ALA A 144 -10.10 -14.79 -1.88
CA ALA A 144 -11.05 -13.72 -2.14
C ALA A 144 -10.40 -12.33 -2.11
N ILE A 145 -9.56 -12.01 -1.15
CA ILE A 145 -8.90 -10.70 -1.02
C ILE A 145 -7.81 -10.52 -2.08
N ARG A 146 -6.99 -11.54 -2.31
CA ARG A 146 -5.88 -11.50 -3.26
C ARG A 146 -6.30 -11.65 -4.72
N GLY A 147 -7.50 -12.21 -4.97
CA GLY A 147 -7.98 -12.51 -6.31
C GLY A 147 -7.23 -13.67 -6.98
N VAL A 148 -6.88 -14.70 -6.22
CA VAL A 148 -6.04 -15.84 -6.65
C VAL A 148 -6.68 -17.18 -6.30
N PRO A 149 -6.35 -18.27 -7.04
CA PRO A 149 -6.76 -19.63 -6.66
C PRO A 149 -5.99 -20.12 -5.43
N LYS A 150 -6.43 -21.25 -4.88
CA LYS A 150 -5.70 -21.94 -3.82
C LYS A 150 -4.43 -22.58 -4.40
N ALA A 151 -3.32 -21.94 -4.17
CA ALA A 151 -1.99 -22.39 -4.62
C ALA A 151 -0.91 -21.67 -3.79
N THR A 152 0.31 -22.17 -3.82
CA THR A 152 1.46 -21.41 -3.31
C THR A 152 1.64 -20.16 -4.15
N LEU A 153 1.65 -19.00 -3.50
CA LEU A 153 1.79 -17.69 -4.16
C LEU A 153 3.20 -17.16 -3.98
N ALA A 154 3.89 -16.94 -5.08
CA ALA A 154 5.19 -16.30 -5.09
C ALA A 154 5.10 -14.95 -5.80
N SER A 155 5.61 -13.92 -5.17
CA SER A 155 5.80 -12.62 -5.83
C SER A 155 7.10 -12.67 -6.63
N PRO A 156 7.13 -12.20 -7.88
CA PRO A 156 8.37 -12.09 -8.63
C PRO A 156 9.35 -11.11 -7.95
N PRO A 157 10.66 -11.25 -8.17
CA PRO A 157 11.66 -10.37 -7.57
C PRO A 157 11.52 -8.92 -8.05
N ASN A 158 11.04 -8.70 -9.26
CA ASN A 158 10.84 -7.38 -9.86
C ASN A 158 9.37 -7.14 -10.19
N HIS A 159 8.95 -5.88 -10.19
CA HIS A 159 7.64 -5.51 -10.74
C HIS A 159 7.58 -5.83 -12.23
N GLN A 160 6.46 -6.35 -12.69
CA GLN A 160 6.26 -6.68 -14.10
C GLN A 160 6.41 -5.42 -14.97
N GLY A 161 7.31 -5.50 -15.97
CA GLY A 161 7.63 -4.40 -16.87
C GLY A 161 8.50 -3.30 -16.23
N LEU A 162 9.13 -3.58 -15.09
CA LEU A 162 10.08 -2.68 -14.42
C LEU A 162 11.36 -3.44 -14.10
N TYR A 163 12.32 -3.34 -14.98
CA TYR A 163 13.60 -4.06 -14.89
C TYR A 163 14.77 -3.14 -14.56
N SER A 164 14.53 -1.83 -14.53
CA SER A 164 15.55 -0.83 -14.18
C SER A 164 15.00 0.25 -13.24
N ILE A 165 15.88 1.03 -12.66
CA ILE A 165 15.54 2.18 -11.83
C ILE A 165 14.82 3.24 -12.67
N GLU A 166 15.27 3.46 -13.90
CA GLU A 166 14.72 4.43 -14.84
C GLU A 166 13.26 4.09 -15.20
N GLU A 167 12.98 2.82 -15.51
CA GLU A 167 11.62 2.36 -15.79
C GLU A 167 10.70 2.48 -14.56
N SER A 168 11.25 2.24 -13.38
CA SER A 168 10.52 2.42 -12.11
C SER A 168 10.17 3.88 -11.88
N VAL A 169 11.09 4.80 -12.13
CA VAL A 169 10.85 6.24 -12.02
C VAL A 169 9.82 6.70 -13.04
N GLN A 170 9.92 6.28 -14.30
CA GLN A 170 8.95 6.63 -15.34
C GLN A 170 7.53 6.17 -15.03
N LYS A 171 7.36 5.05 -14.35
CA LYS A 171 6.04 4.51 -14.01
C LYS A 171 5.43 5.13 -12.75
N MET A 172 6.22 5.78 -11.93
CA MET A 172 5.76 6.54 -10.75
C MET A 172 5.28 7.95 -11.11
N HIS A 173 5.63 8.44 -12.28
CA HIS A 173 5.17 9.70 -12.87
C HIS A 173 3.98 9.48 -13.81
#